data_c13b136a00d4d27d285c501f0ce1c7ba
#
_entry.id   c13b136a00d4d27d285c501f0ce1c7ba
#
_cell.length_a   1.000
_cell.length_b   1.000
_cell.length_c   1.000
_cell.angle_alpha   90.00
_cell.angle_beta   90.00
_cell.angle_gamma   90.00
#
_symmetry.space_group_name_H-M   'P 1'
#
loop_
_entity.id
_entity.type
_entity.pdbx_description
1 polymer ?
#
loop_
_entity_poly.entity_id
_entity_poly.type
_entity_poly.pdbx_seq_one_letter_code
_entity_poly.pdbx_strand_id
1 'polypeptide(L)'
;MEIQDLKLAKKKNRIKGSKTDYLYYAVCWFILIILAIIVIYPLYYIVIASISDPDAVMTGDVWLYPVKITFNGYVQLFNRDDIWRSYFNTLVYTLFGTMFNIVLTIPAGWALSREYLPFRKVIMPLLIITMFFGGGLLPYVILCRSLGLYQNPLILIIGGGVSVYNVFMCKSFFSTNVPTEMLEAGQIDGAGEIRIFFDLVLPISKSIISVMILFYAVGHWNNYIDAYIFSIDEQFYPLQTVLNGLLDATSNGEGEVVLEQLRICLLYTS
;
A
#
# COMPACT_ATOMS: atom_id res chain seq x y z
N MET A 1 -28.69 44.28 20.11
CA MET A 1 -29.14 43.29 21.09
C MET A 1 -28.81 41.86 20.63
N GLU A 2 -28.75 41.56 19.35
CA GLU A 2 -28.46 40.22 18.79
C GLU A 2 -27.00 39.73 18.90
N ILE A 3 -26.02 40.60 18.96
CA ILE A 3 -24.58 40.23 18.99
C ILE A 3 -24.12 39.79 20.40
N GLN A 4 -24.80 40.20 21.44
CA GLN A 4 -24.53 39.77 22.82
C GLN A 4 -25.12 38.41 23.13
N ASP A 5 -26.24 38.05 22.52
CA ASP A 5 -26.88 36.74 22.70
C ASP A 5 -26.11 35.62 21.99
N LEU A 6 -25.46 35.93 20.86
CA LEU A 6 -24.57 34.99 20.17
C LEU A 6 -23.24 34.66 20.91
N LYS A 7 -22.79 35.61 21.77
CA LYS A 7 -21.61 35.37 22.63
C LYS A 7 -21.93 34.54 23.87
N LEU A 8 -23.16 34.57 24.35
CA LEU A 8 -23.60 33.74 25.48
C LEU A 8 -23.90 32.31 25.11
N ALA A 9 -24.33 32.04 23.89
CA ALA A 9 -24.54 30.66 23.37
C ALA A 9 -23.24 29.87 23.18
N LYS A 10 -22.08 30.51 23.17
CA LYS A 10 -20.76 29.89 23.03
C LYS A 10 -20.12 29.53 24.38
N LYS A 11 -20.82 29.63 25.50
CA LYS A 11 -20.41 29.08 26.77
C LYS A 11 -20.70 27.58 26.76
N LYS A 12 -19.80 26.86 26.05
CA LYS A 12 -19.78 25.39 25.97
C LYS A 12 -19.99 24.85 27.37
N ASN A 13 -21.13 24.23 27.62
CA ASN A 13 -21.39 23.44 28.82
C ASN A 13 -20.30 22.37 28.92
N ARG A 14 -19.17 22.72 29.54
CA ARG A 14 -18.17 21.72 29.94
C ARG A 14 -18.83 20.93 31.08
N ILE A 15 -19.38 19.79 30.72
CA ILE A 15 -19.75 18.75 31.67
C ILE A 15 -18.48 18.53 32.51
N LYS A 16 -18.54 18.87 33.79
CA LYS A 16 -17.43 18.64 34.73
C LYS A 16 -17.31 17.10 34.82
N GLY A 17 -16.24 16.54 34.22
CA GLY A 17 -15.97 15.12 34.30
C GLY A 17 -15.90 14.66 35.76
N SER A 18 -16.44 13.51 36.04
CA SER A 18 -16.30 12.84 37.33
C SER A 18 -14.81 12.53 37.60
N LYS A 19 -14.43 12.35 38.86
CA LYS A 19 -13.07 11.88 39.21
C LYS A 19 -12.73 10.58 38.49
N THR A 20 -13.71 9.72 38.26
CA THR A 20 -13.60 8.49 37.49
C THR A 20 -13.25 8.75 36.02
N ASP A 21 -13.81 9.80 35.41
CA ASP A 21 -13.49 10.16 34.02
C ASP A 21 -12.04 10.63 33.89
N TYR A 22 -11.55 11.41 34.85
CA TYR A 22 -10.14 11.83 34.86
C TYR A 22 -9.18 10.66 35.02
N LEU A 23 -9.52 9.69 35.88
CA LEU A 23 -8.72 8.47 36.04
C LEU A 23 -8.74 7.65 34.74
N TYR A 24 -9.90 7.48 34.11
CA TYR A 24 -10.02 6.79 32.83
C TYR A 24 -9.16 7.46 31.74
N TYR A 25 -9.26 8.77 31.59
CA TYR A 25 -8.42 9.50 30.63
C TYR A 25 -6.93 9.39 30.96
N ALA A 26 -6.54 9.44 32.23
CA ALA A 26 -5.14 9.29 32.63
C ALA A 26 -4.60 7.90 32.26
N VAL A 27 -5.38 6.84 32.49
CA VAL A 27 -5.00 5.47 32.10
C VAL A 27 -4.91 5.34 30.57
N CYS A 28 -5.89 5.87 29.84
CA CYS A 28 -5.85 5.88 28.37
C CYS A 28 -4.61 6.61 27.82
N TRP A 29 -4.33 7.80 28.36
CA TRP A 29 -3.15 8.57 27.97
C TRP A 29 -1.85 7.84 28.30
N PHE A 30 -1.75 7.22 29.48
CA PHE A 30 -0.59 6.43 29.88
C PHE A 30 -0.34 5.27 28.91
N ILE A 31 -1.38 4.52 28.56
CA ILE A 31 -1.28 3.41 27.60
C ILE A 31 -0.87 3.95 26.21
N LEU A 32 -1.47 5.04 25.73
CA LEU A 32 -1.15 5.63 24.44
C LEU A 32 0.29 6.14 24.39
N ILE A 33 0.80 6.76 25.46
CA ILE A 33 2.19 7.22 25.54
C ILE A 33 3.15 6.04 25.48
N ILE A 34 2.89 4.95 26.23
CA ILE A 34 3.73 3.75 26.18
C ILE A 34 3.75 3.17 24.75
N LEU A 35 2.58 3.02 24.15
CA LEU A 35 2.49 2.52 22.76
C LEU A 35 3.22 3.45 21.78
N ALA A 36 3.08 4.76 21.94
CA ALA A 36 3.81 5.73 21.12
C ALA A 36 5.34 5.59 21.26
N ILE A 37 5.84 5.43 22.47
CA ILE A 37 7.28 5.23 22.72
C ILE A 37 7.76 3.93 22.05
N ILE A 38 7.03 2.82 22.22
CA ILE A 38 7.38 1.52 21.61
C ILE A 38 7.44 1.62 20.08
N VAL A 39 6.54 2.38 19.46
CA VAL A 39 6.49 2.54 18.00
C VAL A 39 7.52 3.55 17.50
N ILE A 40 7.74 4.65 18.23
CA ILE A 40 8.65 5.72 17.81
C ILE A 40 10.12 5.32 18.01
N TYR A 41 10.44 4.54 19.04
CA TYR A 41 11.81 4.17 19.36
C TYR A 41 12.57 3.45 18.23
N PRO A 42 12.01 2.42 17.56
CA PRO A 42 12.69 1.81 16.41
C PRO A 42 12.95 2.80 15.26
N LEU A 43 12.01 3.70 14.97
CA LEU A 43 12.20 4.73 13.93
C LEU A 43 13.30 5.72 14.32
N TYR A 44 13.30 6.15 15.56
CA TYR A 44 14.36 7.01 16.12
C TYR A 44 15.72 6.30 16.06
N TYR A 45 15.78 5.02 16.45
CA TYR A 45 17.00 4.22 16.39
C TYR A 45 17.58 4.13 14.97
N ILE A 46 16.74 3.91 13.94
CA ILE A 46 17.19 3.89 12.54
C ILE A 46 17.84 5.21 12.16
N VAL A 47 17.27 6.35 12.58
CA VAL A 47 17.80 7.68 12.27
C VAL A 47 19.18 7.89 12.95
N ILE A 48 19.33 7.56 14.23
CA ILE A 48 20.63 7.74 14.90
C ILE A 48 21.68 6.74 14.42
N ALA A 49 21.27 5.50 14.10
CA ALA A 49 22.16 4.49 13.55
C ALA A 49 22.68 4.90 12.17
N SER A 50 21.84 5.53 11.32
CA SER A 50 22.23 5.95 9.97
C SER A 50 23.32 7.02 9.92
N ILE A 51 23.50 7.79 11.00
CA ILE A 51 24.53 8.81 11.14
C ILE A 51 25.65 8.41 12.10
N SER A 52 25.64 7.19 12.63
CA SER A 52 26.65 6.66 13.54
C SER A 52 27.70 5.84 12.78
N ASP A 53 28.86 5.62 13.42
CA ASP A 53 29.89 4.72 12.92
C ASP A 53 29.33 3.28 12.78
N PRO A 54 29.48 2.62 11.61
CA PRO A 54 29.01 1.26 11.40
C PRO A 54 29.51 0.27 12.46
N ASP A 55 30.76 0.37 12.89
CA ASP A 55 31.32 -0.52 13.91
C ASP A 55 30.62 -0.35 15.26
N ALA A 56 30.29 0.88 15.65
CA ALA A 56 29.55 1.17 16.88
C ALA A 56 28.09 0.69 16.81
N VAL A 57 27.49 0.67 15.63
CA VAL A 57 26.15 0.09 15.42
C VAL A 57 26.20 -1.44 15.55
N MET A 58 27.21 -2.10 14.95
CA MET A 58 27.37 -3.56 15.02
C MET A 58 27.72 -4.07 16.42
N THR A 59 28.48 -3.30 17.20
CA THR A 59 28.78 -3.63 18.61
C THR A 59 27.64 -3.34 19.57
N GLY A 60 26.58 -2.64 19.10
CA GLY A 60 25.43 -2.30 19.92
C GLY A 60 25.65 -1.12 20.88
N ASP A 61 26.67 -0.29 20.64
CA ASP A 61 27.00 0.88 21.47
C ASP A 61 26.03 2.06 21.22
N VAL A 62 25.29 2.03 20.13
CA VAL A 62 24.30 3.06 19.75
C VAL A 62 22.94 2.73 20.39
N TRP A 63 22.49 3.55 21.35
CA TRP A 63 21.19 3.35 22.03
C TRP A 63 20.25 4.55 21.88
N LEU A 64 20.65 5.70 22.43
CA LEU A 64 19.86 6.92 22.46
C LEU A 64 20.54 8.09 21.74
N TYR A 65 21.85 8.01 21.54
CA TYR A 65 22.64 9.06 20.91
C TYR A 65 23.54 8.46 19.83
N PRO A 66 23.83 9.22 18.74
CA PRO A 66 24.74 8.77 17.72
C PRO A 66 26.18 8.70 18.30
N VAL A 67 26.91 7.66 17.94
CA VAL A 67 28.31 7.44 18.35
C VAL A 67 29.20 7.69 17.13
N LYS A 68 30.23 8.57 17.29
CA LYS A 68 31.16 8.92 16.19
C LYS A 68 30.44 9.27 14.91
N ILE A 69 29.77 10.40 14.86
CA ILE A 69 28.96 10.85 13.71
C ILE A 69 29.76 10.76 12.41
N THR A 70 29.20 10.01 11.43
CA THR A 70 29.78 9.84 10.10
C THR A 70 28.68 9.86 9.04
N PHE A 71 28.99 10.42 7.86
CA PHE A 71 28.11 10.44 6.69
C PHE A 71 28.64 9.55 5.57
N ASN A 72 29.67 8.74 5.83
CA ASN A 72 30.30 7.90 4.80
C ASN A 72 29.30 6.93 4.15
N GLY A 73 28.35 6.37 4.91
CA GLY A 73 27.29 5.52 4.36
C GLY A 73 26.43 6.24 3.33
N TYR A 74 26.05 7.49 3.59
CA TYR A 74 25.30 8.29 2.64
C TYR A 74 26.11 8.61 1.37
N VAL A 75 27.41 8.96 1.52
CA VAL A 75 28.28 9.22 0.37
C VAL A 75 28.43 7.98 -0.51
N GLN A 76 28.61 6.79 0.07
CA GLN A 76 28.66 5.54 -0.66
C GLN A 76 27.36 5.23 -1.37
N LEU A 77 26.22 5.44 -0.69
CA LEU A 77 24.88 5.20 -1.25
C LEU A 77 24.58 6.12 -2.44
N PHE A 78 24.88 7.42 -2.32
CA PHE A 78 24.67 8.40 -3.39
C PHE A 78 25.57 8.21 -4.60
N ASN A 79 26.74 7.59 -4.44
CA ASN A 79 27.68 7.29 -5.52
C ASN A 79 27.33 5.97 -6.28
N ARG A 80 26.27 5.26 -5.88
CA ARG A 80 25.85 4.03 -6.53
C ARG A 80 24.77 4.30 -7.58
N ASP A 81 25.12 4.08 -8.84
CA ASP A 81 24.21 4.29 -9.99
C ASP A 81 23.01 3.32 -9.98
N ASP A 82 23.21 2.11 -9.45
CA ASP A 82 22.14 1.11 -9.33
C ASP A 82 20.98 1.58 -8.44
N ILE A 83 21.26 2.31 -7.36
CA ILE A 83 20.24 2.87 -6.45
C ILE A 83 19.38 3.92 -7.16
N TRP A 84 20.00 4.85 -7.89
CA TRP A 84 19.27 5.89 -8.61
C TRP A 84 18.39 5.31 -9.73
N ARG A 85 18.91 4.34 -10.46
CA ARG A 85 18.15 3.62 -11.48
C ARG A 85 16.97 2.87 -10.88
N SER A 86 17.20 2.13 -9.81
CA SER A 86 16.14 1.36 -9.12
C SER A 86 15.10 2.25 -8.47
N TYR A 87 15.49 3.42 -7.96
CA TYR A 87 14.55 4.43 -7.48
C TYR A 87 13.64 4.94 -8.60
N PHE A 88 14.22 5.25 -9.76
CA PHE A 88 13.44 5.65 -10.94
C PHE A 88 12.51 4.53 -11.43
N ASN A 89 13.00 3.29 -11.48
CA ASN A 89 12.18 2.12 -11.82
C ASN A 89 10.97 2.00 -10.87
N THR A 90 11.20 2.14 -9.56
CA THR A 90 10.12 2.08 -8.56
C THR A 90 9.08 3.17 -8.78
N LEU A 91 9.50 4.40 -9.07
CA LEU A 91 8.56 5.49 -9.39
C LEU A 91 7.70 5.15 -10.61
N VAL A 92 8.31 4.62 -11.67
CA VAL A 92 7.61 4.20 -12.89
C VAL A 92 6.62 3.08 -12.59
N TYR A 93 7.06 2.02 -11.90
CA TYR A 93 6.17 0.89 -11.56
C TYR A 93 5.04 1.29 -10.62
N THR A 94 5.33 2.13 -9.64
CA THR A 94 4.31 2.64 -8.72
C THR A 94 3.29 3.49 -9.44
N LEU A 95 3.72 4.41 -10.32
CA LEU A 95 2.82 5.29 -11.04
C LEU A 95 1.93 4.51 -12.03
N PHE A 96 2.54 3.75 -12.93
CA PHE A 96 1.80 3.03 -13.96
C PHE A 96 1.01 1.84 -13.39
N GLY A 97 1.56 1.12 -12.40
CA GLY A 97 0.87 0.04 -11.72
C GLY A 97 -0.34 0.54 -10.96
N THR A 98 -0.20 1.61 -10.18
CA THR A 98 -1.35 2.22 -9.47
C THR A 98 -2.41 2.71 -10.46
N MET A 99 -2.02 3.38 -11.54
CA MET A 99 -2.96 3.82 -12.56
C MET A 99 -3.72 2.64 -13.18
N PHE A 100 -3.02 1.56 -13.53
CA PHE A 100 -3.61 0.33 -14.07
C PHE A 100 -4.61 -0.29 -13.09
N ASN A 101 -4.21 -0.45 -11.82
CA ASN A 101 -5.09 -1.02 -10.78
C ASN A 101 -6.34 -0.17 -10.56
N ILE A 102 -6.24 1.17 -10.53
CA ILE A 102 -7.36 2.09 -10.33
C ILE A 102 -8.35 1.99 -11.49
N VAL A 103 -7.84 2.00 -12.74
CA VAL A 103 -8.68 1.88 -13.95
C VAL A 103 -9.48 0.59 -13.96
N LEU A 104 -8.98 -0.47 -13.36
CA LEU A 104 -9.71 -1.75 -13.25
C LEU A 104 -10.63 -1.80 -12.03
N THR A 105 -10.12 -1.38 -10.87
CA THR A 105 -10.80 -1.57 -9.57
C THR A 105 -12.01 -0.65 -9.41
N ILE A 106 -11.90 0.63 -9.78
CA ILE A 106 -12.97 1.60 -9.55
C ILE A 106 -14.20 1.28 -10.39
N PRO A 107 -14.10 1.04 -11.73
CA PRO A 107 -15.27 0.64 -12.53
C PRO A 107 -15.83 -0.72 -12.11
N ALA A 108 -14.96 -1.69 -11.74
CA ALA A 108 -15.43 -2.99 -11.26
C ALA A 108 -16.24 -2.87 -9.96
N GLY A 109 -15.75 -2.08 -8.99
CA GLY A 109 -16.46 -1.79 -7.76
C GLY A 109 -17.79 -1.06 -8.00
N TRP A 110 -17.80 -0.09 -8.92
CA TRP A 110 -19.02 0.60 -9.34
C TRP A 110 -20.03 -0.37 -9.96
N ALA A 111 -19.64 -1.15 -10.96
CA ALA A 111 -20.53 -2.11 -11.63
C ALA A 111 -21.13 -3.11 -10.63
N LEU A 112 -20.31 -3.67 -9.73
CA LEU A 112 -20.76 -4.60 -8.70
C LEU A 112 -21.64 -3.95 -7.61
N SER A 113 -21.64 -2.64 -7.48
CA SER A 113 -22.53 -1.92 -6.56
C SER A 113 -23.97 -1.86 -7.09
N ARG A 114 -24.17 -1.99 -8.40
CA ARG A 114 -25.49 -1.87 -9.04
C ARG A 114 -26.28 -3.16 -8.90
N GLU A 115 -27.58 -3.04 -8.51
CA GLU A 115 -28.44 -4.21 -8.30
C GLU A 115 -28.88 -4.85 -9.62
N TYR A 116 -28.98 -4.06 -10.67
CA TYR A 116 -29.38 -4.51 -12.01
C TYR A 116 -28.27 -5.14 -12.83
N LEU A 117 -27.02 -5.23 -12.28
CA LEU A 117 -25.94 -5.91 -13.00
C LEU A 117 -26.29 -7.38 -13.25
N PRO A 118 -26.31 -7.83 -14.52
CA PRO A 118 -26.57 -9.22 -14.84
C PRO A 118 -25.51 -10.13 -14.23
N PHE A 119 -25.92 -11.31 -13.80
CA PHE A 119 -25.02 -12.31 -13.16
C PHE A 119 -24.34 -11.87 -11.87
N ARG A 120 -24.66 -10.71 -11.28
CA ARG A 120 -24.08 -10.23 -10.01
C ARG A 120 -24.13 -11.29 -8.91
N LYS A 121 -25.24 -12.04 -8.80
CA LYS A 121 -25.43 -13.11 -7.81
C LYS A 121 -24.44 -14.28 -7.98
N VAL A 122 -23.85 -14.44 -9.16
CA VAL A 122 -22.85 -15.46 -9.47
C VAL A 122 -21.44 -14.88 -9.36
N ILE A 123 -21.22 -13.68 -9.90
CA ILE A 123 -19.90 -13.02 -9.88
C ILE A 123 -19.42 -12.75 -8.45
N MET A 124 -20.31 -12.27 -7.57
CA MET A 124 -19.95 -11.94 -6.18
C MET A 124 -19.39 -13.14 -5.40
N PRO A 125 -20.06 -14.31 -5.34
CA PRO A 125 -19.52 -15.48 -4.67
C PRO A 125 -18.20 -15.98 -5.31
N LEU A 126 -18.10 -15.95 -6.65
CA LEU A 126 -16.86 -16.35 -7.34
C LEU A 126 -15.68 -15.48 -6.92
N LEU A 127 -15.87 -14.15 -6.85
CA LEU A 127 -14.82 -13.25 -6.36
C LEU A 127 -14.47 -13.53 -4.90
N ILE A 128 -15.45 -13.80 -4.04
CA ILE A 128 -15.20 -14.16 -2.64
C ILE A 128 -14.41 -15.46 -2.55
N ILE A 129 -14.74 -16.47 -3.36
CA ILE A 129 -13.97 -17.73 -3.38
C ILE A 129 -12.51 -17.47 -3.75
N THR A 130 -12.23 -16.67 -4.78
CA THR A 130 -10.86 -16.34 -5.18
C THR A 130 -10.08 -15.55 -4.11
N MET A 131 -10.77 -14.84 -3.22
CA MET A 131 -10.13 -14.13 -2.11
C MET A 131 -9.61 -15.09 -1.02
N PHE A 132 -10.33 -16.19 -0.75
CA PHE A 132 -9.97 -17.16 0.29
C PHE A 132 -9.17 -18.35 -0.26
N PHE A 133 -9.36 -18.71 -1.53
CA PHE A 133 -8.70 -19.82 -2.18
C PHE A 133 -7.73 -19.31 -3.26
N GLY A 134 -6.49 -19.03 -2.86
CA GLY A 134 -5.42 -18.71 -3.82
C GLY A 134 -4.95 -19.98 -4.55
N GLY A 135 -4.64 -19.87 -5.84
CA GLY A 135 -4.11 -20.98 -6.64
C GLY A 135 -2.68 -21.40 -6.29
N GLY A 136 -2.01 -20.65 -5.40
CA GLY A 136 -0.60 -20.87 -5.05
C GLY A 136 0.38 -20.17 -6.01
N LEU A 137 1.64 -20.13 -5.59
CA LEU A 137 2.69 -19.43 -6.32
C LEU A 137 3.04 -20.12 -7.65
N LEU A 138 3.21 -21.45 -7.65
CA LEU A 138 3.62 -22.18 -8.84
C LEU A 138 2.65 -22.05 -10.02
N PRO A 139 1.33 -22.28 -9.87
CA PRO A 139 0.37 -22.04 -10.95
C PRO A 139 0.38 -20.61 -11.48
N TYR A 140 0.58 -19.62 -10.58
CA TYR A 140 0.67 -18.22 -10.97
C TYR A 140 1.91 -17.96 -11.85
N VAL A 141 3.09 -18.46 -11.46
CA VAL A 141 4.32 -18.32 -12.26
C VAL A 141 4.20 -19.01 -13.61
N ILE A 142 3.63 -20.22 -13.66
CA ILE A 142 3.40 -20.97 -14.91
C ILE A 142 2.48 -20.17 -15.85
N LEU A 143 1.39 -19.60 -15.32
CA LEU A 143 0.48 -18.76 -16.09
C LEU A 143 1.20 -17.51 -16.63
N CYS A 144 1.92 -16.79 -15.79
CA CYS A 144 2.66 -15.60 -16.22
C CYS A 144 3.72 -15.96 -17.29
N ARG A 145 4.38 -17.10 -17.16
CA ARG A 145 5.33 -17.58 -18.17
C ARG A 145 4.64 -17.89 -19.51
N SER A 146 3.48 -18.52 -19.49
CA SER A 146 2.70 -18.79 -20.70
C SER A 146 2.20 -17.53 -21.40
N LEU A 147 2.02 -16.42 -20.65
CA LEU A 147 1.64 -15.11 -21.14
C LEU A 147 2.85 -14.26 -21.61
N GLY A 148 4.08 -14.79 -21.53
CA GLY A 148 5.29 -14.05 -21.91
C GLY A 148 5.70 -12.94 -20.92
N LEU A 149 5.25 -13.05 -19.66
CA LEU A 149 5.55 -12.08 -18.60
C LEU A 149 6.76 -12.51 -17.75
N TYR A 150 7.30 -13.69 -17.96
CA TYR A 150 8.52 -14.15 -17.30
C TYR A 150 9.73 -13.40 -17.87
N GLN A 151 10.64 -12.95 -17.01
CA GLN A 151 11.77 -12.07 -17.35
C GLN A 151 11.36 -10.72 -17.99
N ASN A 152 10.12 -10.31 -17.83
CA ASN A 152 9.61 -9.06 -18.40
C ASN A 152 9.21 -8.10 -17.26
N PRO A 153 9.78 -6.88 -17.21
CA PRO A 153 9.46 -5.91 -16.16
C PRO A 153 7.99 -5.46 -16.14
N LEU A 154 7.22 -5.72 -17.21
CA LEU A 154 5.78 -5.45 -17.24
C LEU A 154 5.02 -6.19 -16.13
N ILE A 155 5.53 -7.34 -15.64
CA ILE A 155 4.91 -8.05 -14.53
C ILE A 155 4.85 -7.20 -13.26
N LEU A 156 5.83 -6.31 -13.04
CA LEU A 156 5.88 -5.40 -11.89
C LEU A 156 4.80 -4.31 -11.96
N ILE A 157 4.24 -4.06 -13.14
CA ILE A 157 3.15 -3.10 -13.35
C ILE A 157 1.79 -3.79 -13.30
N ILE A 158 1.63 -4.91 -14.04
CA ILE A 158 0.34 -5.57 -14.22
C ILE A 158 0.11 -6.75 -13.27
N GLY A 159 1.17 -7.23 -12.62
CA GLY A 159 1.09 -8.32 -11.65
C GLY A 159 0.14 -7.97 -10.51
N GLY A 160 -0.76 -8.88 -10.17
CA GLY A 160 -1.77 -8.62 -9.14
C GLY A 160 -2.77 -7.52 -9.50
N GLY A 161 -3.04 -7.28 -10.78
CA GLY A 161 -3.76 -6.13 -11.34
C GLY A 161 -5.11 -5.76 -10.69
N VAL A 162 -5.79 -6.70 -10.03
CA VAL A 162 -7.02 -6.41 -9.28
C VAL A 162 -7.00 -7.12 -7.94
N SER A 163 -7.04 -6.36 -6.87
CA SER A 163 -7.31 -6.88 -5.53
C SER A 163 -8.82 -7.00 -5.32
N VAL A 164 -9.30 -8.21 -5.13
CA VAL A 164 -10.72 -8.48 -4.86
C VAL A 164 -11.19 -7.72 -3.62
N TYR A 165 -10.36 -7.66 -2.58
CA TYR A 165 -10.63 -6.87 -1.37
C TYR A 165 -10.89 -5.40 -1.68
N ASN A 166 -10.04 -4.78 -2.51
CA ASN A 166 -10.19 -3.38 -2.91
C ASN A 166 -11.44 -3.15 -3.76
N VAL A 167 -11.79 -4.10 -4.63
CA VAL A 167 -13.06 -4.07 -5.39
C VAL A 167 -14.27 -4.08 -4.45
N PHE A 168 -14.25 -4.94 -3.42
CA PHE A 168 -15.34 -4.97 -2.43
C PHE A 168 -15.41 -3.71 -1.59
N MET A 169 -14.29 -3.11 -1.22
CA MET A 169 -14.26 -1.80 -0.56
C MET A 169 -14.92 -0.73 -1.42
N CYS A 170 -14.53 -0.64 -2.69
CA CYS A 170 -15.13 0.28 -3.65
C CYS A 170 -16.64 0.02 -3.82
N LYS A 171 -17.01 -1.25 -4.01
CA LYS A 171 -18.42 -1.67 -4.11
C LYS A 171 -19.24 -1.24 -2.89
N SER A 172 -18.71 -1.47 -1.69
CA SER A 172 -19.38 -1.08 -0.44
C SER A 172 -19.56 0.43 -0.35
N PHE A 173 -18.49 1.16 -0.66
CA PHE A 173 -18.53 2.62 -0.69
C PHE A 173 -19.61 3.14 -1.65
N PHE A 174 -19.62 2.67 -2.89
CA PHE A 174 -20.58 3.12 -3.89
C PHE A 174 -22.02 2.74 -3.53
N SER A 175 -22.23 1.57 -2.91
CA SER A 175 -23.58 1.17 -2.48
C SER A 175 -24.13 2.03 -1.33
N THR A 176 -23.24 2.60 -0.50
CA THR A 176 -23.64 3.37 0.69
C THR A 176 -23.66 4.87 0.45
N ASN A 177 -22.72 5.39 -0.34
CA ASN A 177 -22.47 6.84 -0.44
C ASN A 177 -22.98 7.46 -1.74
N VAL A 178 -23.43 6.66 -2.72
CA VAL A 178 -24.03 7.18 -3.95
C VAL A 178 -25.55 7.07 -3.87
N PRO A 179 -26.30 8.17 -3.69
CA PRO A 179 -27.75 8.15 -3.58
C PRO A 179 -28.42 7.65 -4.87
N THR A 180 -29.42 6.81 -4.73
CA THR A 180 -30.16 6.27 -5.88
C THR A 180 -30.89 7.38 -6.63
N GLU A 181 -31.42 8.36 -5.91
CA GLU A 181 -32.15 9.49 -6.44
C GLU A 181 -31.31 10.35 -7.41
N MET A 182 -30.02 10.46 -7.13
CA MET A 182 -29.08 11.17 -8.00
C MET A 182 -28.87 10.42 -9.33
N LEU A 183 -28.87 9.08 -9.29
CA LEU A 183 -28.73 8.25 -10.49
C LEU A 183 -30.02 8.28 -11.36
N GLU A 184 -31.17 8.21 -10.69
CA GLU A 184 -32.48 8.32 -11.35
C GLU A 184 -32.64 9.69 -12.03
N ALA A 185 -32.25 10.77 -11.36
CA ALA A 185 -32.24 12.11 -11.96
C ALA A 185 -31.35 12.17 -13.22
N GLY A 186 -30.14 11.62 -13.15
CA GLY A 186 -29.21 11.54 -14.29
C GLY A 186 -29.82 10.72 -15.45
N GLN A 187 -30.53 9.64 -15.17
CA GLN A 187 -31.21 8.83 -16.18
C GLN A 187 -32.42 9.58 -16.81
N ILE A 188 -33.17 10.34 -16.02
CA ILE A 188 -34.27 11.17 -16.52
C ILE A 188 -33.70 12.27 -17.45
N ASP A 189 -32.54 12.82 -17.13
CA ASP A 189 -31.85 13.79 -17.99
C ASP A 189 -31.20 13.15 -19.25
N GLY A 190 -31.40 11.85 -19.45
CA GLY A 190 -30.92 11.11 -20.63
C GLY A 190 -29.41 10.74 -20.57
N ALA A 191 -28.78 10.84 -19.40
CA ALA A 191 -27.40 10.41 -19.27
C ALA A 191 -27.32 8.88 -19.27
N GLY A 192 -26.43 8.34 -20.12
CA GLY A 192 -26.09 6.91 -20.08
C GLY A 192 -25.19 6.56 -18.88
N GLU A 193 -25.08 5.27 -18.55
CA GLU A 193 -24.33 4.74 -17.41
C GLU A 193 -22.88 5.22 -17.33
N ILE A 194 -22.20 5.29 -18.49
CA ILE A 194 -20.81 5.76 -18.56
C ILE A 194 -20.73 7.25 -18.18
N ARG A 195 -21.67 8.06 -18.66
CA ARG A 195 -21.72 9.50 -18.36
C ARG A 195 -22.06 9.72 -16.89
N ILE A 196 -23.02 8.98 -16.34
CA ILE A 196 -23.34 9.01 -14.91
C ILE A 196 -22.10 8.66 -14.08
N PHE A 197 -21.35 7.64 -14.47
CA PHE A 197 -20.13 7.25 -13.76
C PHE A 197 -19.08 8.36 -13.76
N PHE A 198 -18.74 8.92 -14.92
CA PHE A 198 -17.65 9.93 -15.00
C PHE A 198 -18.08 11.30 -14.47
N ASP A 199 -19.30 11.76 -14.76
CA ASP A 199 -19.74 13.13 -14.47
C ASP A 199 -20.35 13.26 -13.06
N LEU A 200 -20.98 12.21 -12.54
CA LEU A 200 -21.66 12.26 -11.24
C LEU A 200 -20.93 11.44 -10.17
N VAL A 201 -20.63 10.16 -10.45
CA VAL A 201 -20.12 9.24 -9.42
C VAL A 201 -18.66 9.50 -9.06
N LEU A 202 -17.77 9.63 -10.03
CA LEU A 202 -16.36 9.86 -9.77
C LEU A 202 -16.08 11.15 -8.97
N PRO A 203 -16.69 12.31 -9.28
CA PRO A 203 -16.46 13.53 -8.55
C PRO A 203 -16.84 13.48 -7.06
N ILE A 204 -17.92 12.77 -6.72
CA ILE A 204 -18.35 12.62 -5.32
C ILE A 204 -17.57 11.53 -4.57
N SER A 205 -16.86 10.67 -5.30
CA SER A 205 -16.17 9.50 -4.76
C SER A 205 -14.66 9.72 -4.56
N LYS A 206 -14.20 10.97 -4.51
CA LYS A 206 -12.76 11.30 -4.36
C LYS A 206 -12.12 10.65 -3.14
N SER A 207 -12.87 10.47 -2.05
CA SER A 207 -12.36 9.87 -0.81
C SER A 207 -11.94 8.41 -1.04
N ILE A 208 -12.78 7.58 -1.64
CA ILE A 208 -12.42 6.18 -1.91
C ILE A 208 -11.33 6.06 -2.96
N ILE A 209 -11.35 6.93 -4.00
CA ILE A 209 -10.29 6.95 -5.01
C ILE A 209 -8.93 7.24 -4.37
N SER A 210 -8.85 8.23 -3.48
CA SER A 210 -7.61 8.56 -2.76
C SER A 210 -7.11 7.41 -1.90
N VAL A 211 -8.02 6.69 -1.23
CA VAL A 211 -7.67 5.51 -0.43
C VAL A 211 -7.14 4.38 -1.33
N MET A 212 -7.78 4.13 -2.47
CA MET A 212 -7.32 3.12 -3.42
C MET A 212 -5.97 3.46 -4.04
N ILE A 213 -5.74 4.74 -4.40
CA ILE A 213 -4.43 5.21 -4.86
C ILE A 213 -3.37 4.90 -3.80
N LEU A 214 -3.63 5.24 -2.54
CA LEU A 214 -2.69 4.98 -1.46
C LEU A 214 -2.37 3.49 -1.31
N PHE A 215 -3.40 2.63 -1.28
CA PHE A 215 -3.20 1.18 -1.11
C PHE A 215 -2.40 0.56 -2.23
N TYR A 216 -2.71 0.88 -3.48
CA TYR A 216 -1.98 0.36 -4.62
C TYR A 216 -0.57 0.96 -4.75
N ALA A 217 -0.42 2.26 -4.51
CA ALA A 217 0.89 2.91 -4.55
C ALA A 217 1.84 2.33 -3.50
N VAL A 218 1.37 2.14 -2.25
CA VAL A 218 2.17 1.49 -1.20
C VAL A 218 2.48 0.04 -1.55
N GLY A 219 1.54 -0.69 -2.16
CA GLY A 219 1.75 -2.06 -2.62
C GLY A 219 2.86 -2.16 -3.66
N HIS A 220 2.80 -1.35 -4.73
CA HIS A 220 3.83 -1.32 -5.77
C HIS A 220 5.18 -0.83 -5.24
N TRP A 221 5.19 0.20 -4.39
CA TRP A 221 6.41 0.73 -3.79
C TRP A 221 7.18 -0.31 -2.99
N ASN A 222 6.46 -1.15 -2.24
CA ASN A 222 7.06 -2.19 -1.38
C ASN A 222 7.26 -3.54 -2.08
N ASN A 223 6.92 -3.65 -3.36
CA ASN A 223 7.06 -4.91 -4.09
C ASN A 223 8.54 -5.17 -4.41
N TYR A 224 9.09 -6.25 -3.84
CA TYR A 224 10.45 -6.70 -4.10
C TYR A 224 10.52 -8.17 -4.53
N ILE A 225 9.57 -8.99 -4.06
CA ILE A 225 9.57 -10.43 -4.26
C ILE A 225 9.35 -10.79 -5.74
N ASP A 226 8.46 -10.07 -6.44
CA ASP A 226 8.13 -10.38 -7.83
C ASP A 226 9.35 -10.26 -8.76
N ALA A 227 10.26 -9.30 -8.49
CA ALA A 227 11.47 -9.15 -9.28
C ALA A 227 12.37 -10.41 -9.20
N TYR A 228 12.45 -11.05 -8.04
CA TYR A 228 13.18 -12.31 -7.87
C TYR A 228 12.44 -13.51 -8.47
N ILE A 229 11.14 -13.65 -8.18
CA ILE A 229 10.30 -14.77 -8.66
C ILE A 229 10.30 -14.85 -10.19
N PHE A 230 10.16 -13.70 -10.86
CA PHE A 230 10.10 -13.64 -12.32
C PHE A 230 11.47 -13.46 -12.98
N SER A 231 12.57 -13.56 -12.22
CA SER A 231 13.96 -13.46 -12.72
C SER A 231 14.19 -12.26 -13.62
N ILE A 232 13.73 -11.09 -13.16
CA ILE A 232 13.90 -9.81 -13.88
C ILE A 232 15.40 -9.46 -13.91
N ASP A 233 15.87 -8.85 -14.99
CA ASP A 233 17.23 -8.34 -15.08
C ASP A 233 17.49 -7.25 -14.04
N GLU A 234 18.69 -7.21 -13.46
CA GLU A 234 19.08 -6.26 -12.41
C GLU A 234 18.89 -4.79 -12.79
N GLN A 235 19.00 -4.48 -14.08
CA GLN A 235 18.76 -3.12 -14.60
C GLN A 235 17.31 -2.64 -14.39
N PHE A 236 16.35 -3.56 -14.21
CA PHE A 236 14.94 -3.29 -14.00
C PHE A 236 14.49 -3.51 -12.56
N TYR A 237 15.42 -3.79 -11.65
CA TYR A 237 15.07 -3.99 -10.24
C TYR A 237 14.42 -2.76 -9.64
N PRO A 238 13.32 -2.92 -8.87
CA PRO A 238 12.80 -1.88 -8.01
C PRO A 238 13.74 -1.65 -6.81
N LEU A 239 13.65 -0.47 -6.21
CA LEU A 239 14.49 -0.04 -5.09
C LEU A 239 14.47 -1.04 -3.93
N GLN A 240 13.29 -1.54 -3.56
CA GLN A 240 13.15 -2.49 -2.45
C GLN A 240 13.90 -3.81 -2.71
N THR A 241 13.98 -4.25 -3.96
CA THR A 241 14.77 -5.44 -4.34
C THR A 241 16.26 -5.20 -4.12
N VAL A 242 16.78 -4.03 -4.53
CA VAL A 242 18.19 -3.67 -4.33
C VAL A 242 18.50 -3.49 -2.84
N LEU A 243 17.62 -2.83 -2.08
CA LEU A 243 17.80 -2.65 -0.64
C LEU A 243 17.79 -3.98 0.12
N ASN A 244 16.87 -4.89 -0.21
CA ASN A 244 16.86 -6.23 0.38
C ASN A 244 18.13 -7.01 0.06
N GLY A 245 18.60 -6.96 -1.20
CA GLY A 245 19.87 -7.59 -1.58
C GLY A 245 21.07 -7.03 -0.81
N LEU A 246 21.09 -5.72 -0.50
CA LEU A 246 22.13 -5.11 0.34
C LEU A 246 22.04 -5.57 1.80
N LEU A 247 20.85 -5.71 2.36
CA LEU A 247 20.64 -6.20 3.72
C LEU A 247 21.05 -7.67 3.84
N ASP A 248 20.70 -8.51 2.87
CA ASP A 248 21.07 -9.92 2.84
C ASP A 248 22.59 -10.11 2.73
N ALA A 249 23.27 -9.29 1.92
CA ALA A 249 24.72 -9.29 1.83
C ALA A 249 25.44 -8.90 3.14
N THR A 250 24.76 -8.09 3.98
CA THR A 250 25.31 -7.63 5.26
C THR A 250 25.02 -8.61 6.41
N SER A 251 23.91 -9.36 6.33
CA SER A 251 23.39 -10.19 7.42
C SER A 251 23.90 -11.63 7.47
N ASN A 252 24.85 -12.03 6.63
CA ASN A 252 25.46 -13.37 6.46
C ASN A 252 24.89 -14.14 5.27
N GLY A 253 25.74 -14.61 4.39
CA GLY A 253 25.50 -15.41 3.20
C GLY A 253 24.47 -16.56 3.23
N GLU A 254 23.60 -16.63 4.23
CA GLU A 254 22.48 -17.57 4.32
C GLU A 254 21.27 -17.16 3.48
N GLY A 255 21.05 -15.85 3.29
CA GLY A 255 19.96 -15.34 2.44
C GLY A 255 20.18 -15.67 0.96
N GLU A 256 21.41 -15.58 0.48
CA GLU A 256 21.80 -15.98 -0.88
C GLU A 256 21.55 -17.48 -1.14
N VAL A 257 21.79 -18.32 -0.14
CA VAL A 257 21.58 -19.78 -0.25
C VAL A 257 20.10 -20.13 -0.42
N VAL A 258 19.20 -19.45 0.29
CA VAL A 258 17.75 -19.70 0.17
C VAL A 258 17.20 -19.19 -1.17
N LEU A 259 17.66 -18.05 -1.66
CA LEU A 259 17.28 -17.52 -2.98
C LEU A 259 17.85 -18.35 -4.10
N GLU A 260 19.08 -18.84 -3.99
CA GLU A 260 19.71 -19.75 -4.94
C GLU A 260 18.98 -21.11 -4.98
N GLN A 261 18.54 -21.64 -3.84
CA GLN A 261 17.72 -22.86 -3.77
C GLN A 261 16.34 -22.68 -4.44
N LEU A 262 15.68 -21.53 -4.25
CA LEU A 262 14.43 -21.21 -4.94
C LEU A 262 14.65 -21.05 -6.45
N ARG A 263 15.75 -20.42 -6.86
CA ARG A 263 16.16 -20.27 -8.26
C ARG A 263 16.44 -21.62 -8.91
N ILE A 264 17.15 -22.49 -8.21
CA ILE A 264 17.45 -23.87 -8.65
C ILE A 264 16.15 -24.68 -8.76
N CYS A 265 15.24 -24.62 -7.79
CA CYS A 265 13.93 -25.29 -7.88
C CYS A 265 13.12 -24.85 -9.11
N LEU A 266 13.14 -23.56 -9.44
CA LEU A 266 12.44 -23.01 -10.61
C LEU A 266 13.12 -23.40 -11.94
N LEU A 267 14.45 -23.60 -11.95
CA LEU A 267 15.20 -24.04 -13.14
C LEU A 267 15.04 -25.53 -13.41
N TYR A 268 14.88 -26.38 -12.38
CA TYR A 268 14.68 -27.81 -12.52
C TYR A 268 13.24 -28.22 -12.91
N THR A 269 12.29 -27.30 -12.88
CA THR A 269 10.89 -27.52 -13.33
C THR A 269 10.63 -27.03 -14.76
N SER A 270 11.71 -26.72 -15.53
CA SER A 270 11.63 -26.30 -16.94
C SER A 270 11.90 -27.47 -17.90
#